data_5c21e2197742fbe8b3919c1c3b5e5beb
#
_entry.id   5c21e2197742fbe8b3919c1c3b5e5beb
#
_cell.length_a   1.000
_cell.length_b   1.000
_cell.length_c   1.000
_cell.angle_alpha   90.00
_cell.angle_beta   90.00
_cell.angle_gamma   90.00
#
_symmetry.space_group_name_H-M   'P 1'
#
loop_
_entity.id
_entity.type
_entity.pdbx_description
1 polymer ?
#
loop_
_entity_poly.entity_id
_entity_poly.type
_entity_poly.pdbx_seq_one_letter_code
_entity_poly.pdbx_strand_id
1 'polypeptide(L)'
;MRKLTIIGGGFAGLTAALTAAEAGTEVTVHEAHRTLGGRARTADGPYRTNEGPHALYSGGPHWTWLKQRGLLPALAALPPAEAVRFRVHRDGALRRTPPLGLFRQARRTAEEAPVDLDFHTWATGLAGERTARVAAAYSGVALFHHDPGSLSARFVQERLHRATCLPPEAHYPRGGWGELIERMATRARELGVRIETSSRVDALPLGGGPVIVATALPAAARLLGDPSLTWESGRTVLFDLALRTRKGDPFVISDLDAPGWIERYTAQDPSLAPAGQQLLQAQLPIGPDASKADGVAHAERLLDLGFPGWRERTVWRRESVSQGRTGAVDRPGTTWRDRPAVDRGDGVYLVGDGVAAPGVLAEVSFTSAVEAVSLALRADLPRHRLDLKRA
;
A
#
# COMPACT_ATOMS: atom_id res chain seq x y z
N MET A 1 0.74 24.85 25.21
CA MET A 1 1.28 23.90 24.22
C MET A 1 0.33 23.87 23.03
N ARG A 2 0.88 23.75 21.84
CA ARG A 2 0.06 23.56 20.63
C ARG A 2 -0.64 22.23 20.69
N LYS A 3 -1.92 22.16 20.25
CA LYS A 3 -2.70 20.92 20.21
C LYS A 3 -2.97 20.51 18.77
N LEU A 4 -2.90 19.23 18.50
CA LEU A 4 -3.19 18.64 17.19
C LEU A 4 -4.06 17.40 17.37
N THR A 5 -5.16 17.35 16.67
CA THR A 5 -6.03 16.16 16.61
C THR A 5 -5.79 15.38 15.34
N ILE A 6 -5.63 14.06 15.45
CA ILE A 6 -5.45 13.17 14.30
C ILE A 6 -6.58 12.14 14.31
N ILE A 7 -7.26 11.98 13.18
CA ILE A 7 -8.39 11.06 13.03
C ILE A 7 -7.96 9.92 12.10
N GLY A 8 -7.71 8.75 12.70
CA GLY A 8 -7.21 7.53 12.06
C GLY A 8 -5.80 7.14 12.52
N GLY A 9 -5.68 5.95 13.11
CA GLY A 9 -4.45 5.38 13.67
C GLY A 9 -3.73 4.43 12.70
N GLY A 10 -3.80 4.68 11.38
CA GLY A 10 -3.05 3.98 10.35
C GLY A 10 -1.62 4.50 10.21
N PHE A 11 -0.88 4.00 9.21
CA PHE A 11 0.51 4.39 8.95
C PHE A 11 0.66 5.92 8.78
N ALA A 12 -0.21 6.57 8.00
CA ALA A 12 -0.18 8.02 7.81
C ALA A 12 -0.45 8.79 9.12
N GLY A 13 -1.48 8.39 9.88
CA GLY A 13 -1.83 9.03 11.15
C GLY A 13 -0.73 8.90 12.21
N LEU A 14 -0.13 7.72 12.33
CA LEU A 14 1.00 7.51 13.25
C LEU A 14 2.27 8.26 12.80
N THR A 15 2.51 8.38 11.48
CA THR A 15 3.59 9.24 10.95
C THR A 15 3.37 10.69 11.35
N ALA A 16 2.14 11.21 11.16
CA ALA A 16 1.80 12.57 11.56
C ALA A 16 1.93 12.76 13.07
N ALA A 17 1.46 11.80 13.87
CA ALA A 17 1.54 11.86 15.33
C ALA A 17 2.98 11.94 15.84
N LEU A 18 3.85 11.07 15.34
CA LEU A 18 5.27 11.07 15.69
C LEU A 18 5.94 12.37 15.27
N THR A 19 5.72 12.81 14.03
CA THR A 19 6.32 14.05 13.50
C THR A 19 5.90 15.28 14.30
N ALA A 20 4.64 15.39 14.69
CA ALA A 20 4.13 16.50 15.47
C ALA A 20 4.59 16.47 16.93
N ALA A 21 4.61 15.30 17.55
CA ALA A 21 5.06 15.13 18.94
C ALA A 21 6.56 15.42 19.09
N GLU A 22 7.38 14.99 18.13
CA GLU A 22 8.82 15.34 18.07
C GLU A 22 9.05 16.85 17.93
N ALA A 23 8.10 17.59 17.36
CA ALA A 23 8.11 19.04 17.29
C ALA A 23 7.51 19.73 18.55
N GLY A 24 7.25 18.99 19.62
CA GLY A 24 6.74 19.52 20.90
C GLY A 24 5.25 19.86 20.91
N THR A 25 4.46 19.25 20.04
CA THR A 25 3.01 19.43 19.95
C THR A 25 2.29 18.39 20.83
N GLU A 26 1.26 18.79 21.56
CA GLU A 26 0.34 17.87 22.25
C GLU A 26 -0.57 17.22 21.22
N VAL A 27 -0.47 15.90 21.07
CA VAL A 27 -1.16 15.16 20.01
C VAL A 27 -2.15 14.18 20.60
N THR A 28 -3.38 14.17 20.07
CA THR A 28 -4.37 13.11 20.29
C THR A 28 -4.71 12.42 18.98
N VAL A 29 -4.63 11.08 18.98
CA VAL A 29 -5.01 10.23 17.84
C VAL A 29 -6.30 9.50 18.21
N HIS A 30 -7.34 9.65 17.40
CA HIS A 30 -8.59 8.89 17.50
C HIS A 30 -8.61 7.79 16.43
N GLU A 31 -8.76 6.54 16.86
CA GLU A 31 -8.94 5.37 15.97
C GLU A 31 -10.30 4.73 16.23
N ALA A 32 -11.08 4.56 15.16
CA ALA A 32 -12.44 4.02 15.24
C ALA A 32 -12.48 2.53 15.66
N HIS A 33 -11.42 1.79 15.38
CA HIS A 33 -11.31 0.37 15.69
C HIS A 33 -10.58 0.13 17.00
N ARG A 34 -10.67 -1.11 17.50
CA ARG A 34 -9.96 -1.54 18.72
C ARG A 34 -8.45 -1.61 18.52
N THR A 35 -8.00 -1.81 17.29
CA THR A 35 -6.59 -1.98 16.91
C THR A 35 -6.16 -0.92 15.93
N LEU A 36 -4.93 -0.46 16.07
CA LEU A 36 -4.28 0.48 15.15
C LEU A 36 -3.86 -0.20 13.84
N GLY A 37 -3.43 0.61 12.88
CA GLY A 37 -2.77 0.16 11.66
C GLY A 37 -3.61 0.30 10.39
N GLY A 38 -4.94 0.31 10.49
CA GLY A 38 -5.78 0.35 9.30
C GLY A 38 -5.43 -0.79 8.32
N ARG A 39 -4.98 -0.47 7.10
CA ARG A 39 -4.53 -1.46 6.11
C ARG A 39 -3.16 -2.08 6.40
N ALA A 40 -2.37 -1.47 7.27
CA ALA A 40 -1.09 -2.00 7.73
C ALA A 40 -1.25 -2.92 8.96
N ARG A 41 -2.47 -3.35 9.25
CA ARG A 41 -2.76 -4.29 10.32
C ARG A 41 -2.41 -5.71 9.89
N THR A 42 -1.84 -6.48 10.81
CA THR A 42 -1.69 -7.92 10.70
C THR A 42 -2.76 -8.60 11.54
N ALA A 43 -3.40 -9.63 11.01
CA ALA A 43 -4.43 -10.37 11.73
C ALA A 43 -3.82 -11.13 12.93
N ASP A 44 -4.57 -11.14 14.03
CA ASP A 44 -4.26 -11.96 15.19
C ASP A 44 -4.67 -13.41 14.95
N GLY A 45 -4.03 -14.34 15.68
CA GLY A 45 -4.35 -15.75 15.62
C GLY A 45 -3.23 -16.61 15.05
N PRO A 46 -3.53 -17.89 14.71
CA PRO A 46 -2.51 -18.83 14.26
C PRO A 46 -1.96 -18.52 12.86
N TYR A 47 -2.72 -17.79 12.03
CA TYR A 47 -2.31 -17.36 10.70
C TYR A 47 -2.24 -15.85 10.64
N ARG A 48 -1.01 -15.32 10.64
CA ARG A 48 -0.73 -13.89 10.69
C ARG A 48 -0.75 -13.30 9.29
N THR A 49 -1.93 -12.98 8.79
CA THR A 49 -2.13 -12.37 7.47
C THR A 49 -2.14 -10.85 7.54
N ASN A 50 -1.64 -10.19 6.51
CA ASN A 50 -1.79 -8.76 6.35
C ASN A 50 -3.14 -8.41 5.70
N GLU A 51 -3.72 -7.28 6.07
CA GLU A 51 -4.99 -6.79 5.52
C GLU A 51 -4.82 -5.69 4.45
N GLY A 52 -3.64 -5.51 3.96
CA GLY A 52 -3.31 -4.43 3.01
C GLY A 52 -1.94 -4.64 2.43
N PRO A 53 -1.04 -3.66 2.53
CA PRO A 53 0.27 -3.74 1.93
C PRO A 53 1.06 -4.93 2.46
N HIS A 54 1.72 -5.65 1.55
CA HIS A 54 2.54 -6.80 1.90
C HIS A 54 4.03 -6.46 1.91
N ALA A 55 4.49 -5.55 1.04
CA ALA A 55 5.87 -5.12 0.98
C ALA A 55 6.08 -3.71 1.53
N LEU A 56 7.19 -3.49 2.23
CA LEU A 56 7.72 -2.20 2.61
C LEU A 56 8.89 -1.85 1.68
N TYR A 57 8.75 -0.81 0.89
CA TYR A 57 9.76 -0.41 -0.10
C TYR A 57 10.85 0.45 0.54
N SER A 58 12.13 0.13 0.27
CA SER A 58 13.28 0.84 0.86
C SER A 58 13.72 2.10 0.10
N GLY A 59 13.25 2.32 -1.11
CA GLY A 59 13.69 3.44 -1.96
C GLY A 59 13.08 4.79 -1.63
N GLY A 60 12.12 4.88 -0.72
CA GLY A 60 11.43 6.13 -0.40
C GLY A 60 11.88 6.82 0.88
N PRO A 61 11.47 8.09 1.12
CA PRO A 61 11.90 8.88 2.27
C PRO A 61 11.43 8.29 3.61
N HIS A 62 10.30 7.58 3.63
CA HIS A 62 9.77 6.89 4.81
C HIS A 62 10.76 5.86 5.37
N TRP A 63 11.51 5.17 4.51
CA TRP A 63 12.49 4.18 4.94
C TRP A 63 13.62 4.81 5.78
N THR A 64 14.20 5.89 5.28
CA THR A 64 15.24 6.63 6.00
C THR A 64 14.71 7.20 7.31
N TRP A 65 13.50 7.75 7.28
CA TRP A 65 12.82 8.29 8.46
C TRP A 65 12.58 7.23 9.54
N LEU A 66 12.09 6.05 9.17
CA LEU A 66 11.90 4.91 10.07
C LEU A 66 13.23 4.40 10.63
N LYS A 67 14.25 4.28 9.77
CA LYS A 67 15.58 3.81 10.16
C LYS A 67 16.25 4.71 11.19
N GLN A 68 16.22 6.03 10.96
CA GLN A 68 16.80 7.02 11.88
C GLN A 68 16.16 7.00 13.28
N ARG A 69 14.90 6.57 13.38
CA ARG A 69 14.14 6.47 14.64
C ARG A 69 14.18 5.08 15.28
N GLY A 70 14.91 4.14 14.69
CA GLY A 70 14.93 2.74 15.17
C GLY A 70 13.57 2.03 15.05
N LEU A 71 12.68 2.52 14.18
CA LEU A 71 11.33 1.99 14.02
C LEU A 71 11.24 0.82 13.02
N LEU A 72 12.25 0.62 12.16
CA LEU A 72 12.26 -0.51 11.25
C LEU A 72 12.24 -1.83 12.03
N PRO A 73 11.25 -2.69 11.79
CA PRO A 73 11.24 -4.03 12.38
C PRO A 73 12.34 -4.91 11.76
N ALA A 74 12.58 -6.08 12.36
CA ALA A 74 13.37 -7.10 11.72
C ALA A 74 12.72 -7.48 10.38
N LEU A 75 13.53 -7.63 9.34
CA LEU A 75 13.06 -7.99 8.00
C LEU A 75 13.17 -9.49 7.77
N ALA A 76 12.18 -10.05 7.10
CA ALA A 76 12.21 -11.42 6.64
C ALA A 76 13.16 -11.53 5.44
N ALA A 77 14.05 -12.53 5.47
CA ALA A 77 14.96 -12.80 4.38
C ALA A 77 14.47 -13.98 3.55
N LEU A 78 14.47 -13.83 2.23
CA LEU A 78 14.13 -14.93 1.33
C LEU A 78 15.34 -15.86 1.18
N PRO A 79 15.26 -17.13 1.62
CA PRO A 79 16.33 -18.10 1.40
C PRO A 79 16.57 -18.32 -0.11
N PRO A 80 17.82 -18.45 -0.57
CA PRO A 80 18.12 -18.69 -2.00
C PRO A 80 17.41 -19.92 -2.57
N ALA A 81 17.26 -20.99 -1.78
CA ALA A 81 16.53 -22.20 -2.15
C ALA A 81 15.03 -21.97 -2.39
N GLU A 82 14.46 -20.92 -1.82
CA GLU A 82 13.07 -20.51 -2.07
C GLU A 82 12.99 -19.56 -3.26
N ALA A 83 13.95 -18.65 -3.44
CA ALA A 83 13.98 -17.72 -4.57
C ALA A 83 13.91 -18.43 -5.92
N VAL A 84 14.59 -19.57 -6.09
CA VAL A 84 14.54 -20.38 -7.33
C VAL A 84 13.17 -21.03 -7.59
N ARG A 85 12.24 -20.96 -6.62
CA ARG A 85 10.86 -21.45 -6.76
C ARG A 85 9.88 -20.38 -7.22
N PHE A 86 10.34 -19.22 -7.62
CA PHE A 86 9.54 -18.21 -8.32
C PHE A 86 9.01 -18.79 -9.63
N ARG A 87 7.74 -18.56 -9.91
CA ARG A 87 7.06 -19.00 -11.15
C ARG A 87 6.27 -17.85 -11.74
N VAL A 88 6.21 -17.83 -13.06
CA VAL A 88 5.27 -17.00 -13.81
C VAL A 88 4.29 -17.90 -14.55
N HIS A 89 3.03 -17.59 -14.50
CA HIS A 89 2.02 -18.18 -15.37
C HIS A 89 1.99 -17.37 -16.67
N ARG A 90 2.14 -18.04 -17.80
CA ARG A 90 2.09 -17.42 -19.13
C ARG A 90 1.75 -18.45 -20.20
N ASP A 91 0.85 -18.05 -21.11
CA ASP A 91 0.38 -18.91 -22.19
C ASP A 91 -0.16 -20.26 -21.64
N GLY A 92 -0.97 -20.17 -20.57
CA GLY A 92 -1.60 -21.33 -19.92
C GLY A 92 -0.65 -22.27 -19.15
N ALA A 93 0.62 -21.91 -18.93
CA ALA A 93 1.60 -22.77 -18.28
C ALA A 93 2.50 -22.03 -17.28
N LEU A 94 2.95 -22.74 -16.23
CA LEU A 94 3.95 -22.22 -15.30
C LEU A 94 5.36 -22.30 -15.90
N ARG A 95 6.08 -21.19 -15.80
CA ARG A 95 7.46 -21.05 -16.27
C ARG A 95 8.36 -20.56 -15.15
N ARG A 96 9.68 -20.88 -15.26
CA ARG A 96 10.66 -20.50 -14.23
C ARG A 96 11.20 -19.07 -14.40
N THR A 97 11.14 -18.53 -15.62
CA THR A 97 11.71 -17.24 -15.98
C THR A 97 10.68 -16.34 -16.62
N PRO A 98 10.56 -15.08 -16.17
CA PRO A 98 9.82 -14.06 -16.90
C PRO A 98 10.43 -13.82 -18.29
N PRO A 99 9.65 -13.31 -19.26
CA PRO A 99 10.17 -13.01 -20.58
C PRO A 99 11.14 -11.82 -20.55
N LEU A 100 12.18 -11.84 -21.41
CA LEU A 100 13.20 -10.79 -21.47
C LEU A 100 12.63 -9.39 -21.76
N GLY A 101 11.52 -9.32 -22.50
CA GLY A 101 10.82 -8.06 -22.77
C GLY A 101 10.35 -7.35 -21.49
N LEU A 102 9.89 -8.10 -20.51
CA LEU A 102 9.48 -7.54 -19.21
C LEU A 102 10.67 -6.82 -18.54
N PHE A 103 11.83 -7.43 -18.49
CA PHE A 103 13.02 -6.82 -17.87
C PHE A 103 13.51 -5.58 -18.63
N ARG A 104 13.41 -5.59 -19.98
CA ARG A 104 13.77 -4.42 -20.80
C ARG A 104 12.80 -3.25 -20.52
N GLN A 105 11.50 -3.54 -20.46
CA GLN A 105 10.50 -2.52 -20.13
C GLN A 105 10.72 -2.00 -18.71
N ALA A 106 10.92 -2.87 -17.73
CA ALA A 106 11.10 -2.53 -16.34
C ALA A 106 12.33 -1.66 -16.03
N ARG A 107 13.37 -1.71 -16.88
CA ARG A 107 14.57 -0.87 -16.73
C ARG A 107 14.38 0.59 -17.17
N ARG A 108 13.31 0.91 -17.89
CA ARG A 108 13.00 2.29 -18.25
C ARG A 108 12.63 3.08 -17.03
N THR A 109 12.97 4.37 -17.02
CA THR A 109 12.59 5.26 -15.93
C THR A 109 11.16 5.78 -16.11
N ALA A 110 10.58 6.31 -15.05
CA ALA A 110 9.25 6.91 -15.12
C ALA A 110 9.23 8.17 -16.01
N GLU A 111 10.34 8.91 -16.05
CA GLU A 111 10.48 10.14 -16.83
C GLU A 111 10.42 9.88 -18.33
N GLU A 112 10.81 8.70 -18.79
CA GLU A 112 10.68 8.29 -20.20
C GLU A 112 9.22 8.08 -20.62
N ALA A 113 8.34 7.82 -19.67
CA ALA A 113 6.94 7.53 -19.94
C ALA A 113 6.08 8.81 -19.91
N PRO A 114 5.20 9.02 -20.93
CA PRO A 114 4.28 10.16 -20.95
C PRO A 114 3.19 10.04 -19.90
N VAL A 115 2.65 11.18 -19.47
CA VAL A 115 1.51 11.24 -18.55
C VAL A 115 0.20 11.06 -19.28
N ASP A 116 0.08 11.58 -20.46
CA ASP A 116 -1.14 11.72 -21.29
C ASP A 116 -1.47 10.48 -22.15
N LEU A 117 -0.56 9.51 -22.22
CA LEU A 117 -0.82 8.22 -22.88
C LEU A 117 -1.06 7.12 -21.83
N ASP A 118 -1.88 6.15 -22.21
CA ASP A 118 -2.00 4.92 -21.45
C ASP A 118 -0.76 4.03 -21.62
N PHE A 119 -0.52 3.19 -20.61
CA PHE A 119 0.67 2.34 -20.55
C PHE A 119 0.72 1.33 -21.70
N HIS A 120 -0.43 0.77 -22.07
CA HIS A 120 -0.49 -0.24 -23.13
C HIS A 120 -0.10 0.35 -24.49
N THR A 121 -0.65 1.52 -24.87
CA THR A 121 -0.31 2.21 -26.11
C THR A 121 1.17 2.57 -26.16
N TRP A 122 1.69 3.19 -25.11
CA TRP A 122 3.10 3.58 -25.02
C TRP A 122 4.05 2.37 -25.08
N ALA A 123 3.82 1.34 -24.25
CA ALA A 123 4.68 0.17 -24.18
C ALA A 123 4.62 -0.67 -25.45
N THR A 124 3.46 -0.73 -26.14
CA THR A 124 3.31 -1.40 -27.44
C THR A 124 4.17 -0.74 -28.51
N GLY A 125 4.17 0.58 -28.56
CA GLY A 125 5.02 1.33 -29.52
C GLY A 125 6.52 1.11 -29.30
N LEU A 126 6.95 0.78 -28.08
CA LEU A 126 8.36 0.57 -27.73
C LEU A 126 8.83 -0.87 -27.82
N ALA A 127 8.00 -1.81 -27.42
CA ALA A 127 8.44 -3.20 -27.19
C ALA A 127 7.49 -4.25 -27.77
N GLY A 128 6.44 -3.82 -28.46
CA GLY A 128 5.40 -4.67 -29.05
C GLY A 128 4.34 -5.12 -28.06
N GLU A 129 3.17 -5.43 -28.61
CA GLU A 129 1.92 -5.80 -27.94
C GLU A 129 2.10 -6.84 -26.83
N ARG A 130 2.81 -7.93 -27.11
CA ARG A 130 3.03 -9.00 -26.15
C ARG A 130 3.80 -8.55 -24.91
N THR A 131 4.81 -7.70 -25.09
CA THR A 131 5.60 -7.17 -23.97
C THR A 131 4.77 -6.20 -23.16
N ALA A 132 3.99 -5.34 -23.81
CA ALA A 132 3.10 -4.39 -23.14
C ALA A 132 2.08 -5.09 -22.23
N ARG A 133 1.39 -6.13 -22.75
CA ARG A 133 0.43 -6.92 -21.95
C ARG A 133 1.09 -7.61 -20.75
N VAL A 134 2.23 -8.25 -20.96
CA VAL A 134 2.96 -8.91 -19.86
C VAL A 134 3.39 -7.92 -18.77
N ALA A 135 3.91 -6.76 -19.18
CA ALA A 135 4.35 -5.73 -18.24
C ALA A 135 3.17 -5.12 -17.47
N ALA A 136 2.04 -4.89 -18.14
CA ALA A 136 0.80 -4.45 -17.53
C ALA A 136 0.28 -5.47 -16.49
N ALA A 137 0.16 -6.75 -16.88
CA ALA A 137 -0.30 -7.80 -15.98
C ALA A 137 0.61 -7.94 -14.74
N TYR A 138 1.93 -7.92 -14.94
CA TYR A 138 2.89 -7.96 -13.83
C TYR A 138 2.71 -6.77 -12.86
N SER A 139 2.44 -5.57 -13.39
CA SER A 139 2.24 -4.36 -12.59
C SER A 139 0.95 -4.40 -11.77
N GLY A 140 -0.04 -5.16 -12.21
CA GLY A 140 -1.38 -5.18 -11.62
C GLY A 140 -1.41 -5.53 -10.15
N VAL A 141 -0.46 -6.33 -9.68
CA VAL A 141 -0.35 -6.70 -8.27
C VAL A 141 0.08 -5.53 -7.39
N ALA A 142 1.00 -4.70 -7.88
CA ALA A 142 1.46 -3.51 -7.16
C ALA A 142 0.43 -2.36 -7.23
N LEU A 143 -0.42 -2.37 -8.25
CA LEU A 143 -1.45 -1.35 -8.50
C LEU A 143 -2.83 -1.77 -7.98
N PHE A 144 -3.03 -3.05 -7.69
CA PHE A 144 -4.33 -3.64 -7.35
C PHE A 144 -5.40 -3.37 -8.41
N HIS A 145 -4.99 -3.19 -9.66
CA HIS A 145 -5.84 -2.82 -10.78
C HIS A 145 -5.92 -3.95 -11.80
N HIS A 146 -7.14 -4.21 -12.28
CA HIS A 146 -7.40 -5.31 -13.23
C HIS A 146 -6.90 -5.03 -14.65
N ASP A 147 -6.79 -3.75 -15.01
CA ASP A 147 -6.29 -3.29 -16.31
C ASP A 147 -5.25 -2.17 -16.13
N PRO A 148 -4.01 -2.49 -15.75
CA PRO A 148 -2.95 -1.48 -15.62
C PRO A 148 -2.58 -0.86 -16.97
N GLY A 149 -2.89 -1.54 -18.08
CA GLY A 149 -2.65 -1.02 -19.41
C GLY A 149 -3.39 0.29 -19.71
N SER A 150 -4.58 0.48 -19.13
CA SER A 150 -5.40 1.68 -19.31
C SER A 150 -4.99 2.87 -18.42
N LEU A 151 -4.06 2.69 -17.49
CA LEU A 151 -3.57 3.75 -16.62
C LEU A 151 -2.46 4.57 -17.28
N SER A 152 -2.16 5.77 -16.74
CA SER A 152 -1.07 6.61 -17.21
C SER A 152 0.23 5.84 -17.34
N ALA A 153 0.90 5.96 -18.48
CA ALA A 153 2.16 5.26 -18.75
C ALA A 153 3.22 5.57 -17.69
N ARG A 154 3.34 6.84 -17.28
CA ARG A 154 4.26 7.26 -16.22
C ARG A 154 3.93 6.62 -14.89
N PHE A 155 2.67 6.60 -14.51
CA PHE A 155 2.20 6.02 -13.26
C PHE A 155 2.51 4.52 -13.16
N VAL A 156 2.25 3.76 -14.22
CA VAL A 156 2.53 2.32 -14.27
C VAL A 156 4.03 2.04 -14.33
N GLN A 157 4.76 2.79 -15.17
CA GLN A 157 6.19 2.58 -15.37
C GLN A 157 6.99 2.82 -14.08
N GLU A 158 6.66 3.86 -13.30
CA GLU A 158 7.28 4.11 -12.01
C GLU A 158 7.18 2.90 -11.08
N ARG A 159 6.01 2.31 -10.98
CA ARG A 159 5.74 1.16 -10.11
C ARG A 159 6.34 -0.13 -10.63
N LEU A 160 6.31 -0.33 -11.95
CA LEU A 160 6.97 -1.46 -12.58
C LEU A 160 8.48 -1.43 -12.33
N HIS A 161 9.11 -0.26 -12.51
CA HIS A 161 10.53 -0.06 -12.23
C HIS A 161 10.87 -0.40 -10.77
N ARG A 162 10.14 0.17 -9.82
CA ARG A 162 10.33 -0.05 -8.38
C ARG A 162 10.07 -1.49 -7.95
N ALA A 163 9.07 -2.15 -8.53
CA ALA A 163 8.76 -3.56 -8.22
C ALA A 163 9.78 -4.56 -8.75
N THR A 164 10.62 -4.14 -9.72
CA THR A 164 11.56 -5.03 -10.42
C THR A 164 13.02 -4.64 -10.30
N CYS A 165 13.33 -3.55 -9.57
CA CYS A 165 14.71 -3.08 -9.41
C CYS A 165 15.61 -4.11 -8.70
N LEU A 166 16.89 -4.03 -8.95
CA LEU A 166 17.91 -4.84 -8.31
C LEU A 166 19.02 -3.93 -7.73
N PRO A 167 19.35 -4.10 -6.43
CA PRO A 167 18.76 -5.03 -5.46
C PRO A 167 17.28 -4.73 -5.20
N PRO A 168 16.48 -5.74 -4.79
CA PRO A 168 15.05 -5.55 -4.54
C PRO A 168 14.78 -4.51 -3.45
N GLU A 169 13.85 -3.59 -3.70
CA GLU A 169 13.39 -2.62 -2.71
C GLU A 169 12.25 -3.16 -1.83
N ALA A 170 11.60 -4.24 -2.26
CA ALA A 170 10.49 -4.84 -1.53
C ALA A 170 11.01 -5.66 -0.34
N HIS A 171 10.66 -5.25 0.87
CA HIS A 171 11.01 -5.94 2.12
C HIS A 171 9.75 -6.32 2.87
N TYR A 172 9.85 -7.37 3.69
CA TYR A 172 8.73 -7.86 4.49
C TYR A 172 9.07 -7.76 5.97
N PRO A 173 8.31 -7.01 6.78
CA PRO A 173 8.44 -7.01 8.22
C PRO A 173 8.22 -8.43 8.77
N ARG A 174 9.14 -8.94 9.56
CA ARG A 174 8.99 -10.22 10.24
C ARG A 174 7.83 -10.13 11.24
N GLY A 175 6.92 -11.11 11.20
CA GLY A 175 5.68 -11.08 11.96
C GLY A 175 4.57 -10.21 11.33
N GLY A 176 4.81 -9.59 10.17
CA GLY A 176 3.86 -8.77 9.43
C GLY A 176 3.97 -7.28 9.71
N TRP A 177 3.15 -6.50 9.00
CA TRP A 177 3.13 -5.03 9.13
C TRP A 177 2.72 -4.53 10.52
N GLY A 178 1.95 -5.34 11.26
CA GLY A 178 1.57 -5.01 12.64
C GLY A 178 2.75 -4.72 13.55
N GLU A 179 3.91 -5.34 13.32
CA GLU A 179 5.14 -5.08 14.07
C GLU A 179 5.65 -3.64 13.87
N LEU A 180 5.56 -3.11 12.65
CA LEU A 180 5.90 -1.71 12.38
C LEU A 180 4.93 -0.76 13.07
N ILE A 181 3.63 -1.04 12.96
CA ILE A 181 2.57 -0.22 13.58
C ILE A 181 2.73 -0.17 15.10
N GLU A 182 3.01 -1.30 15.74
CA GLU A 182 3.18 -1.35 17.20
C GLU A 182 4.43 -0.57 17.65
N ARG A 183 5.54 -0.68 16.92
CA ARG A 183 6.74 0.14 17.19
C ARG A 183 6.46 1.64 17.08
N MET A 184 5.73 2.05 16.02
CA MET A 184 5.32 3.44 15.85
C MET A 184 4.39 3.91 16.97
N ALA A 185 3.41 3.09 17.35
CA ALA A 185 2.45 3.42 18.40
C ALA A 185 3.13 3.51 19.79
N THR A 186 4.04 2.57 20.09
CA THR A 186 4.82 2.59 21.33
C THR A 186 5.66 3.87 21.41
N ARG A 187 6.38 4.18 20.33
CA ARG A 187 7.19 5.41 20.28
C ARG A 187 6.33 6.67 20.38
N ALA A 188 5.15 6.70 19.79
CA ALA A 188 4.22 7.82 19.92
C ALA A 188 3.79 8.02 21.39
N ARG A 189 3.44 6.93 22.10
CA ARG A 189 3.08 6.99 23.53
C ARG A 189 4.24 7.47 24.41
N GLU A 190 5.47 7.01 24.12
CA GLU A 190 6.69 7.50 24.82
C GLU A 190 6.89 9.01 24.66
N LEU A 191 6.50 9.57 23.53
CA LEU A 191 6.53 11.02 23.25
C LEU A 191 5.31 11.76 23.82
N GLY A 192 4.43 11.10 24.58
CA GLY A 192 3.26 11.70 25.20
C GLY A 192 2.04 11.81 24.28
N VAL A 193 2.03 11.14 23.10
CA VAL A 193 0.85 11.09 22.24
C VAL A 193 -0.26 10.29 22.92
N ARG A 194 -1.43 10.90 23.03
CA ARG A 194 -2.65 10.24 23.50
C ARG A 194 -3.27 9.47 22.35
N ILE A 195 -3.38 8.15 22.47
CA ILE A 195 -3.99 7.28 21.45
C ILE A 195 -5.27 6.69 22.00
N GLU A 196 -6.40 7.02 21.40
CA GLU A 196 -7.73 6.55 21.76
C GLU A 196 -8.25 5.59 20.69
N THR A 197 -8.29 4.30 21.03
CA THR A 197 -8.91 3.27 20.21
C THR A 197 -10.40 3.12 20.54
N SER A 198 -11.18 2.48 19.64
CA SER A 198 -12.65 2.45 19.71
C SER A 198 -13.27 3.84 19.84
N SER A 199 -12.58 4.87 19.35
CA SER A 199 -12.93 6.27 19.39
C SER A 199 -13.25 6.79 18.00
N ARG A 200 -14.49 6.54 17.55
CA ARG A 200 -14.96 7.05 16.25
C ARG A 200 -15.25 8.53 16.36
N VAL A 201 -14.79 9.28 15.37
CA VAL A 201 -15.08 10.72 15.22
C VAL A 201 -16.04 10.87 14.04
N ASP A 202 -17.27 11.33 14.32
CA ASP A 202 -18.32 11.52 13.31
C ASP A 202 -18.50 12.99 12.91
N ALA A 203 -17.88 13.93 13.64
CA ALA A 203 -17.82 15.35 13.29
C ALA A 203 -16.48 15.93 13.73
N LEU A 204 -16.01 16.94 12.99
CA LEU A 204 -14.74 17.61 13.34
C LEU A 204 -14.86 18.27 14.73
N PRO A 205 -13.80 18.17 15.58
CA PRO A 205 -13.78 18.85 16.86
C PRO A 205 -13.84 20.36 16.69
N LEU A 206 -14.76 21.05 17.35
CA LEU A 206 -14.89 22.49 17.32
C LEU A 206 -13.87 23.15 18.27
N GLY A 207 -13.04 24.08 17.75
CA GLY A 207 -12.22 24.98 18.57
C GLY A 207 -10.95 24.37 19.19
N GLY A 208 -10.51 23.20 18.75
CA GLY A 208 -9.40 22.45 19.38
C GLY A 208 -8.02 22.56 18.75
N GLY A 209 -7.82 23.42 17.76
CA GLY A 209 -6.57 23.49 16.94
C GLY A 209 -6.65 22.73 15.63
N PRO A 210 -5.53 22.57 14.91
CA PRO A 210 -5.50 21.85 13.63
C PRO A 210 -5.95 20.40 13.74
N VAL A 211 -6.57 19.90 12.65
CA VAL A 211 -7.04 18.51 12.54
C VAL A 211 -6.43 17.83 11.32
N ILE A 212 -5.82 16.66 11.51
CA ILE A 212 -5.35 15.82 10.42
C ILE A 212 -6.30 14.62 10.27
N VAL A 213 -6.95 14.53 9.10
CA VAL A 213 -7.83 13.42 8.73
C VAL A 213 -7.01 12.37 7.99
N ALA A 214 -6.70 11.26 8.66
CA ALA A 214 -5.87 10.15 8.19
C ALA A 214 -6.71 8.90 7.89
N THR A 215 -7.90 9.08 7.31
CA THR A 215 -8.82 8.01 6.95
C THR A 215 -8.85 7.79 5.43
N ALA A 216 -9.47 6.69 4.98
CA ALA A 216 -9.71 6.50 3.54
C ALA A 216 -10.64 7.59 2.99
N LEU A 217 -10.48 7.98 1.72
CA LEU A 217 -11.24 9.08 1.10
C LEU A 217 -12.76 8.98 1.29
N PRO A 218 -13.42 7.81 1.17
CA PRO A 218 -14.86 7.74 1.42
C PRO A 218 -15.27 8.05 2.87
N ALA A 219 -14.40 7.79 3.84
CA ALA A 219 -14.66 8.15 5.23
C ALA A 219 -14.37 9.63 5.47
N ALA A 220 -13.31 10.18 4.87
CA ALA A 220 -12.99 11.60 4.90
C ALA A 220 -14.11 12.44 4.25
N ALA A 221 -14.63 12.01 3.10
CA ALA A 221 -15.75 12.68 2.42
C ALA A 221 -16.97 12.82 3.33
N ARG A 222 -17.34 11.75 4.04
CA ARG A 222 -18.46 11.81 5.01
C ARG A 222 -18.16 12.71 6.20
N LEU A 223 -16.97 12.62 6.76
CA LEU A 223 -16.56 13.40 7.93
C LEU A 223 -16.51 14.90 7.64
N LEU A 224 -16.02 15.26 6.46
CA LEU A 224 -15.87 16.66 6.02
C LEU A 224 -17.11 17.21 5.32
N GLY A 225 -18.11 16.38 5.04
CA GLY A 225 -19.29 16.79 4.25
C GLY A 225 -18.93 17.17 2.81
N ASP A 226 -17.82 16.64 2.29
CA ASP A 226 -17.30 16.97 0.96
C ASP A 226 -17.32 15.76 0.01
N PRO A 227 -18.36 15.60 -0.80
CA PRO A 227 -18.49 14.48 -1.73
C PRO A 227 -17.47 14.52 -2.88
N SER A 228 -16.76 15.63 -3.08
CA SER A 228 -15.71 15.74 -4.10
C SER A 228 -14.43 15.00 -3.71
N LEU A 229 -14.29 14.57 -2.46
CA LEU A 229 -13.16 13.79 -1.97
C LEU A 229 -13.23 12.34 -2.48
N THR A 230 -13.07 12.21 -3.79
CA THR A 230 -13.03 10.92 -4.48
C THR A 230 -11.76 10.83 -5.32
N TRP A 231 -11.25 9.62 -5.49
CA TRP A 231 -10.23 9.29 -6.46
C TRP A 231 -10.33 7.82 -6.82
N GLU A 232 -9.96 7.48 -8.03
CA GLU A 232 -10.00 6.10 -8.46
C GLU A 232 -8.98 5.26 -7.68
N SER A 233 -9.39 4.07 -7.29
CA SER A 233 -8.53 3.06 -6.69
C SER A 233 -8.86 1.69 -7.25
N GLY A 234 -7.91 0.77 -7.20
CA GLY A 234 -8.15 -0.58 -7.65
C GLY A 234 -9.18 -1.32 -6.79
N ARG A 235 -9.60 -2.47 -7.31
CA ARG A 235 -10.46 -3.44 -6.63
C ARG A 235 -9.81 -4.81 -6.75
N THR A 236 -9.64 -5.51 -5.63
CA THR A 236 -8.95 -6.80 -5.62
C THR A 236 -9.60 -7.78 -4.67
N VAL A 237 -9.58 -9.05 -5.04
CA VAL A 237 -9.87 -10.15 -4.12
C VAL A 237 -8.58 -10.48 -3.37
N LEU A 238 -8.65 -10.46 -2.06
CA LEU A 238 -7.62 -10.98 -1.16
C LEU A 238 -8.03 -12.41 -0.80
N PHE A 239 -7.15 -13.35 -1.10
CA PHE A 239 -7.37 -14.77 -0.87
C PHE A 239 -6.22 -15.31 -0.04
N ASP A 240 -6.50 -15.63 1.21
CA ASP A 240 -5.54 -16.15 2.16
C ASP A 240 -5.79 -17.63 2.38
N LEU A 241 -4.74 -18.43 2.36
CA LEU A 241 -4.83 -19.88 2.41
C LEU A 241 -3.70 -20.47 3.26
N ALA A 242 -4.06 -21.30 4.23
CA ALA A 242 -3.08 -22.12 4.93
C ALA A 242 -3.17 -23.57 4.46
N LEU A 243 -2.01 -24.12 4.10
CA LEU A 243 -1.86 -25.50 3.61
C LEU A 243 -0.93 -26.30 4.52
N ARG A 244 -1.16 -27.60 4.66
CA ARG A 244 -0.11 -28.52 5.13
C ARG A 244 1.09 -28.40 4.20
N THR A 245 2.31 -28.25 4.77
CA THR A 245 3.55 -28.05 4.01
C THR A 245 3.83 -29.20 3.07
N ARG A 246 4.27 -28.87 1.85
CA ARG A 246 4.76 -29.82 0.85
C ARG A 246 6.08 -29.31 0.27
N LYS A 247 7.06 -30.17 0.20
CA LYS A 247 8.35 -29.88 -0.45
C LYS A 247 8.12 -29.62 -1.95
N GLY A 248 8.68 -28.55 -2.47
CA GLY A 248 8.62 -28.23 -3.89
C GLY A 248 7.51 -27.25 -4.29
N ASP A 249 6.63 -26.86 -3.38
CA ASP A 249 5.64 -25.80 -3.64
C ASP A 249 6.33 -24.50 -4.11
N PRO A 250 5.74 -23.77 -5.05
CA PRO A 250 6.27 -22.48 -5.48
C PRO A 250 6.43 -21.49 -4.32
N PHE A 251 7.40 -20.59 -4.44
CA PHE A 251 7.47 -19.40 -3.58
C PHE A 251 6.41 -18.39 -4.00
N VAL A 252 6.39 -18.08 -5.30
CA VAL A 252 5.49 -17.13 -5.93
C VAL A 252 4.94 -17.72 -7.22
N ILE A 253 3.69 -17.42 -7.52
CA ILE A 253 3.12 -17.48 -8.86
C ILE A 253 2.66 -16.07 -9.23
N SER A 254 3.32 -15.44 -10.21
CA SER A 254 2.86 -14.19 -10.83
C SER A 254 2.16 -14.52 -12.13
N ASP A 255 0.90 -14.13 -12.28
CA ASP A 255 0.18 -14.30 -13.52
C ASP A 255 0.53 -13.15 -14.50
N LEU A 256 0.96 -13.52 -15.70
CA LEU A 256 1.29 -12.61 -16.78
C LEU A 256 0.27 -12.64 -17.92
N ASP A 257 -0.73 -13.51 -17.84
CA ASP A 257 -1.86 -13.56 -18.78
C ASP A 257 -2.99 -12.64 -18.27
N ALA A 258 -3.12 -12.49 -16.93
CA ALA A 258 -4.02 -11.55 -16.27
C ALA A 258 -3.40 -11.09 -14.94
N PRO A 259 -3.67 -9.86 -14.45
CA PRO A 259 -3.15 -9.40 -13.17
C PRO A 259 -3.53 -10.35 -12.02
N GLY A 260 -2.53 -11.00 -11.41
CA GLY A 260 -2.74 -11.93 -10.31
C GLY A 260 -1.43 -12.38 -9.66
N TRP A 261 -1.47 -12.62 -8.35
CA TRP A 261 -0.29 -12.94 -7.57
C TRP A 261 -0.65 -13.85 -6.40
N ILE A 262 0.11 -14.94 -6.26
CA ILE A 262 0.06 -15.82 -5.09
C ILE A 262 1.48 -15.91 -4.53
N GLU A 263 1.65 -15.61 -3.25
CA GLU A 263 2.93 -15.70 -2.57
C GLU A 263 2.82 -16.53 -1.29
N ARG A 264 3.79 -17.40 -1.08
CA ARG A 264 3.94 -18.19 0.13
C ARG A 264 4.82 -17.44 1.13
N TYR A 265 4.19 -16.61 1.96
CA TYR A 265 4.87 -15.73 2.92
C TYR A 265 5.68 -16.48 3.96
N THR A 266 5.26 -17.69 4.34
CA THR A 266 6.04 -18.56 5.23
C THR A 266 7.36 -19.07 4.64
N ALA A 267 7.63 -18.86 3.35
CA ALA A 267 8.94 -19.09 2.77
C ALA A 267 9.99 -18.10 3.29
N GLN A 268 9.58 -16.89 3.63
CA GLN A 268 10.42 -15.82 4.17
C GLN A 268 10.33 -15.74 5.69
N ASP A 269 9.12 -15.94 6.24
CA ASP A 269 8.85 -15.87 7.67
C ASP A 269 7.97 -17.03 8.15
N PRO A 270 8.58 -18.12 8.61
CA PRO A 270 7.85 -19.29 9.12
C PRO A 270 6.95 -18.98 10.32
N SER A 271 7.14 -17.86 11.03
CA SER A 271 6.34 -17.50 12.21
C SER A 271 4.89 -17.08 11.87
N LEU A 272 4.58 -16.90 10.59
CA LEU A 272 3.24 -16.48 10.13
C LEU A 272 2.20 -17.61 10.14
N ALA A 273 2.61 -18.87 10.37
CA ALA A 273 1.72 -20.02 10.48
C ALA A 273 2.25 -21.07 11.49
N PRO A 274 1.39 -21.97 11.98
CA PRO A 274 1.83 -23.08 12.83
C PRO A 274 2.85 -24.00 12.14
N ALA A 275 3.68 -24.68 12.94
CA ALA A 275 4.66 -25.65 12.44
C ALA A 275 3.98 -26.72 11.56
N GLY A 276 4.61 -27.11 10.47
CA GLY A 276 4.07 -28.06 9.49
C GLY A 276 3.04 -27.47 8.54
N GLN A 277 2.77 -26.17 8.63
CA GLN A 277 1.83 -25.46 7.76
C GLN A 277 2.54 -24.30 7.04
N GLN A 278 1.98 -23.86 5.96
CA GLN A 278 2.44 -22.72 5.17
C GLN A 278 1.29 -21.77 4.88
N LEU A 279 1.57 -20.47 4.94
CA LEU A 279 0.62 -19.41 4.66
C LEU A 279 0.88 -18.83 3.26
N LEU A 280 -0.17 -18.85 2.44
CA LEU A 280 -0.22 -18.18 1.14
C LEU A 280 -1.17 -17.00 1.24
N GLN A 281 -0.77 -15.89 0.65
CA GLN A 281 -1.67 -14.75 0.42
C GLN A 281 -1.68 -14.43 -1.06
N ALA A 282 -2.86 -14.25 -1.62
CA ALA A 282 -3.05 -13.93 -3.02
C ALA A 282 -3.82 -12.63 -3.22
N GLN A 283 -3.51 -11.96 -4.31
CA GLN A 283 -4.15 -10.73 -4.75
C GLN A 283 -4.57 -10.90 -6.20
N LEU A 284 -5.87 -10.82 -6.43
CA LEU A 284 -6.49 -11.00 -7.73
C LEU A 284 -7.28 -9.73 -8.04
N PRO A 285 -6.67 -8.77 -8.75
CA PRO A 285 -7.38 -7.57 -9.20
C PRO A 285 -8.57 -7.95 -10.06
N ILE A 286 -9.71 -7.33 -9.79
CA ILE A 286 -10.98 -7.58 -10.50
C ILE A 286 -11.57 -6.28 -11.02
N GLY A 287 -12.19 -6.37 -12.21
CA GLY A 287 -12.90 -5.25 -12.82
C GLY A 287 -14.17 -4.84 -12.06
N PRO A 288 -14.76 -3.70 -12.43
CA PRO A 288 -15.97 -3.19 -11.77
C PRO A 288 -17.13 -4.17 -11.83
N ASP A 289 -17.28 -4.88 -12.96
CA ASP A 289 -18.39 -5.82 -13.20
C ASP A 289 -18.10 -7.25 -12.73
N ALA A 290 -16.85 -7.54 -12.33
CA ALA A 290 -16.46 -8.85 -11.85
C ALA A 290 -16.87 -9.05 -10.39
N SER A 291 -17.26 -10.27 -10.05
CA SER A 291 -17.64 -10.66 -8.70
C SER A 291 -16.43 -11.09 -7.84
N LYS A 292 -16.63 -11.22 -6.54
CA LYS A 292 -15.66 -11.88 -5.66
C LYS A 292 -15.36 -13.31 -6.12
N ALA A 293 -16.38 -14.02 -6.60
CA ALA A 293 -16.26 -15.40 -7.06
C ALA A 293 -15.32 -15.53 -8.27
N ASP A 294 -15.32 -14.55 -9.18
CA ASP A 294 -14.42 -14.56 -10.34
C ASP A 294 -12.95 -14.44 -9.91
N GLY A 295 -12.64 -13.56 -8.93
CA GLY A 295 -11.30 -13.46 -8.38
C GLY A 295 -10.88 -14.71 -7.60
N VAL A 296 -11.79 -15.31 -6.86
CA VAL A 296 -11.55 -16.61 -6.18
C VAL A 296 -11.27 -17.71 -7.20
N ALA A 297 -12.08 -17.82 -8.25
CA ALA A 297 -11.87 -18.80 -9.32
C ALA A 297 -10.51 -18.57 -10.03
N HIS A 298 -10.08 -17.30 -10.18
CA HIS A 298 -8.74 -17.00 -10.70
C HIS A 298 -7.63 -17.52 -9.77
N ALA A 299 -7.73 -17.27 -8.46
CA ALA A 299 -6.77 -17.83 -7.49
C ALA A 299 -6.72 -19.36 -7.55
N GLU A 300 -7.87 -20.01 -7.59
CA GLU A 300 -7.97 -21.49 -7.63
C GLU A 300 -7.33 -22.06 -8.91
N ARG A 301 -7.50 -21.43 -10.06
CA ARG A 301 -6.81 -21.86 -11.30
C ARG A 301 -5.29 -21.81 -11.15
N LEU A 302 -4.75 -20.75 -10.54
CA LEU A 302 -3.30 -20.66 -10.30
C LEU A 302 -2.81 -21.69 -9.27
N LEU A 303 -3.62 -21.97 -8.25
CA LEU A 303 -3.33 -23.00 -7.26
C LEU A 303 -3.34 -24.40 -7.89
N ASP A 304 -4.28 -24.70 -8.79
CA ASP A 304 -4.35 -25.98 -9.51
C ASP A 304 -3.09 -26.22 -10.37
N LEU A 305 -2.51 -25.15 -10.92
CA LEU A 305 -1.28 -25.22 -11.72
C LEU A 305 -0.02 -25.43 -10.85
N GLY A 306 0.04 -24.84 -9.67
CA GLY A 306 1.29 -24.72 -8.92
C GLY A 306 1.34 -25.48 -7.60
N PHE A 307 0.22 -25.79 -6.97
CA PHE A 307 0.15 -26.39 -5.64
C PHE A 307 -0.59 -27.72 -5.65
N PRO A 308 0.02 -28.82 -6.10
CA PRO A 308 -0.65 -30.10 -6.25
C PRO A 308 -1.33 -30.55 -4.95
N GLY A 309 -2.60 -30.98 -5.05
CA GLY A 309 -3.41 -31.43 -3.91
C GLY A 309 -3.69 -30.32 -2.89
N TRP A 310 -3.74 -29.07 -3.30
CA TRP A 310 -3.94 -27.95 -2.38
C TRP A 310 -5.28 -28.04 -1.64
N ARG A 311 -6.33 -28.54 -2.27
CA ARG A 311 -7.65 -28.64 -1.62
C ARG A 311 -7.64 -29.58 -0.42
N GLU A 312 -7.03 -30.75 -0.57
CA GLU A 312 -6.90 -31.78 0.50
C GLU A 312 -5.90 -31.35 1.59
N ARG A 313 -5.00 -30.44 1.26
CA ARG A 313 -3.99 -29.87 2.17
C ARG A 313 -4.48 -28.64 2.90
N THR A 314 -5.61 -28.05 2.47
CA THR A 314 -6.16 -26.83 3.07
C THR A 314 -6.57 -27.06 4.52
N VAL A 315 -6.07 -26.23 5.42
CA VAL A 315 -6.39 -26.25 6.85
C VAL A 315 -7.12 -24.98 7.29
N TRP A 316 -6.98 -23.91 6.51
CA TRP A 316 -7.66 -22.64 6.76
C TRP A 316 -7.74 -21.81 5.47
N ARG A 317 -8.81 -21.03 5.33
CA ARG A 317 -9.04 -20.17 4.17
C ARG A 317 -9.80 -18.91 4.59
N ARG A 318 -9.44 -17.78 4.02
CA ARG A 318 -10.15 -16.50 4.16
C ARG A 318 -10.19 -15.79 2.81
N GLU A 319 -11.32 -15.14 2.53
CA GLU A 319 -11.54 -14.39 1.31
C GLU A 319 -12.20 -13.06 1.63
N SER A 320 -11.71 -12.00 1.03
CA SER A 320 -12.29 -10.66 1.13
C SER A 320 -12.12 -9.87 -0.15
N VAL A 321 -12.88 -8.79 -0.29
CA VAL A 321 -12.70 -7.81 -1.36
C VAL A 321 -12.19 -6.52 -0.74
N SER A 322 -11.09 -5.99 -1.28
CA SER A 322 -10.61 -4.65 -0.99
C SER A 322 -11.02 -3.71 -2.12
N GLN A 323 -11.81 -2.69 -1.79
CA GLN A 323 -12.29 -1.67 -2.73
C GLN A 323 -12.22 -0.30 -2.06
N GLY A 324 -11.75 0.72 -2.80
CA GLY A 324 -11.56 2.08 -2.26
C GLY A 324 -10.48 2.17 -1.18
N ARG A 325 -9.62 1.14 -1.07
CA ARG A 325 -8.60 1.00 -0.03
C ARG A 325 -7.26 0.48 -0.58
N THR A 326 -7.08 0.51 -1.89
CA THR A 326 -5.91 -0.09 -2.56
C THR A 326 -4.87 0.92 -3.03
N GLY A 327 -4.98 2.17 -2.62
CA GLY A 327 -4.19 3.29 -3.13
C GLY A 327 -4.82 3.93 -4.37
N ALA A 328 -4.43 5.17 -4.63
CA ALA A 328 -4.87 5.92 -5.80
C ALA A 328 -4.22 5.38 -7.07
N VAL A 329 -4.96 5.37 -8.17
CA VAL A 329 -4.45 5.13 -9.52
C VAL A 329 -4.63 6.38 -10.38
N ASP A 330 -3.69 6.66 -11.28
CA ASP A 330 -3.72 7.85 -12.13
C ASP A 330 -4.01 7.43 -13.58
N ARG A 331 -5.04 8.05 -14.15
CA ARG A 331 -5.44 7.90 -15.56
C ARG A 331 -4.55 8.73 -16.49
N PRO A 332 -4.52 8.44 -17.80
CA PRO A 332 -3.90 9.34 -18.77
C PRO A 332 -4.34 10.79 -18.59
N GLY A 333 -3.38 11.70 -18.61
CA GLY A 333 -3.61 13.13 -18.37
C GLY A 333 -3.66 13.55 -16.90
N THR A 334 -3.58 12.61 -15.95
CA THR A 334 -3.58 12.92 -14.51
C THR A 334 -2.32 12.44 -13.83
N THR A 335 -2.00 13.09 -12.69
CA THR A 335 -0.87 12.79 -11.83
C THR A 335 -1.30 12.82 -10.36
N TRP A 336 -0.40 12.48 -9.46
CA TRP A 336 -0.66 12.64 -8.04
C TRP A 336 -1.03 14.07 -7.61
N ARG A 337 -0.69 15.12 -8.41
CA ARG A 337 -1.02 16.53 -8.12
C ARG A 337 -2.49 16.85 -8.30
N ASP A 338 -3.20 16.06 -9.09
CA ASP A 338 -4.61 16.23 -9.40
C ASP A 338 -5.52 15.56 -8.36
N ARG A 339 -4.93 14.77 -7.43
CA ARG A 339 -5.65 14.13 -6.34
C ARG A 339 -6.13 15.16 -5.30
N PRO A 340 -7.04 14.78 -4.37
CA PRO A 340 -7.47 15.66 -3.29
C PRO A 340 -6.29 16.29 -2.53
N ALA A 341 -6.29 17.61 -2.40
CA ALA A 341 -5.20 18.36 -1.76
C ALA A 341 -5.04 18.00 -0.28
N VAL A 342 -3.80 18.06 0.22
CA VAL A 342 -3.48 17.87 1.64
C VAL A 342 -4.09 18.97 2.49
N ASP A 343 -3.95 20.24 2.10
CA ASP A 343 -4.57 21.37 2.79
C ASP A 343 -6.02 21.53 2.36
N ARG A 344 -6.94 21.46 3.33
CA ARG A 344 -8.39 21.63 3.09
C ARG A 344 -8.91 22.99 3.56
N GLY A 345 -8.03 23.88 4.02
CA GLY A 345 -8.42 25.13 4.65
C GLY A 345 -8.82 25.00 6.12
N ASP A 346 -9.01 26.13 6.78
CA ASP A 346 -9.50 26.22 8.16
C ASP A 346 -8.78 25.32 9.19
N GLY A 347 -7.48 25.03 8.95
CA GLY A 347 -6.68 24.16 9.82
C GLY A 347 -7.01 22.66 9.70
N VAL A 348 -7.68 22.27 8.63
CA VAL A 348 -7.98 20.86 8.33
C VAL A 348 -7.04 20.33 7.25
N TYR A 349 -6.43 19.17 7.49
CA TYR A 349 -5.50 18.53 6.58
C TYR A 349 -5.92 17.09 6.30
N LEU A 350 -5.76 16.65 5.06
CA LEU A 350 -6.08 15.30 4.61
C LEU A 350 -4.79 14.55 4.27
N VAL A 351 -4.61 13.33 4.81
CA VAL A 351 -3.42 12.51 4.58
C VAL A 351 -3.77 11.06 4.26
N GLY A 352 -2.90 10.40 3.52
CA GLY A 352 -3.07 9.01 3.11
C GLY A 352 -2.56 8.78 1.70
N ASP A 353 -2.77 7.60 1.16
CA ASP A 353 -2.27 7.20 -0.17
C ASP A 353 -3.16 7.65 -1.35
N GLY A 354 -4.29 8.28 -1.06
CA GLY A 354 -5.20 8.82 -2.05
C GLY A 354 -5.14 10.33 -2.24
N VAL A 355 -4.16 11.03 -1.64
CA VAL A 355 -4.08 12.50 -1.67
C VAL A 355 -2.95 13.01 -2.57
N ALA A 356 -2.93 14.31 -2.81
CA ALA A 356 -1.93 15.00 -3.63
C ALA A 356 -0.59 15.09 -2.90
N ALA A 357 0.15 13.98 -2.90
CA ALA A 357 1.52 13.94 -2.36
C ALA A 357 2.38 12.99 -3.21
N PRO A 358 3.69 13.27 -3.36
CA PRO A 358 4.59 12.45 -4.16
C PRO A 358 4.90 11.11 -3.49
N GLY A 359 5.22 10.11 -4.32
CA GLY A 359 5.68 8.79 -3.87
C GLY A 359 4.90 7.62 -4.43
N VAL A 360 5.34 6.43 -4.06
CA VAL A 360 4.76 5.15 -4.46
C VAL A 360 4.19 4.44 -3.22
N LEU A 361 2.93 4.02 -3.28
CA LEU A 361 2.27 3.25 -2.23
C LEU A 361 2.32 3.95 -0.84
N ALA A 362 2.99 3.32 0.16
CA ALA A 362 3.10 3.87 1.51
C ALA A 362 3.86 5.21 1.58
N GLU A 363 4.66 5.54 0.56
CA GLU A 363 5.38 6.83 0.50
C GLU A 363 4.41 7.99 0.44
N VAL A 364 3.33 7.88 -0.33
CA VAL A 364 2.29 8.94 -0.42
C VAL A 364 1.66 9.19 0.96
N SER A 365 1.39 8.13 1.71
CA SER A 365 0.90 8.24 3.10
C SER A 365 1.90 8.95 4.01
N PHE A 366 3.18 8.67 3.84
CA PHE A 366 4.26 9.29 4.60
C PHE A 366 4.45 10.76 4.24
N THR A 367 4.61 11.06 2.95
CA THR A 367 4.90 12.42 2.47
C THR A 367 3.76 13.37 2.76
N SER A 368 2.50 12.93 2.55
CA SER A 368 1.33 13.73 2.91
C SER A 368 1.23 14.00 4.41
N ALA A 369 1.58 13.02 5.26
CA ALA A 369 1.56 13.20 6.71
C ALA A 369 2.59 14.22 7.19
N VAL A 370 3.81 14.15 6.65
CA VAL A 370 4.88 15.14 6.98
C VAL A 370 4.51 16.53 6.49
N GLU A 371 3.96 16.65 5.29
CA GLU A 371 3.48 17.92 4.73
C GLU A 371 2.37 18.51 5.59
N ALA A 372 1.34 17.74 5.93
CA ALA A 372 0.22 18.19 6.75
C ALA A 372 0.69 18.72 8.13
N VAL A 373 1.60 18.02 8.79
CA VAL A 373 2.18 18.48 10.06
C VAL A 373 2.94 19.79 9.86
N SER A 374 3.75 19.91 8.80
CA SER A 374 4.48 21.14 8.48
C SER A 374 3.54 22.33 8.28
N LEU A 375 2.42 22.13 7.57
CA LEU A 375 1.41 23.16 7.34
C LEU A 375 0.67 23.50 8.64
N ALA A 376 0.24 22.50 9.40
CA ALA A 376 -0.46 22.69 10.68
C ALA A 376 0.38 23.49 11.69
N LEU A 377 1.69 23.22 11.77
CA LEU A 377 2.56 23.93 12.69
C LEU A 377 2.94 25.36 12.23
N ARG A 378 2.89 25.64 10.91
CA ARG A 378 3.11 26.99 10.37
C ARG A 378 1.86 27.88 10.49
N ALA A 379 0.67 27.31 10.34
CA ALA A 379 -0.59 28.05 10.42
C ALA A 379 -0.79 28.74 11.79
N ASP A 380 -0.21 28.18 12.84
CA ASP A 380 -0.24 28.71 14.22
C ASP A 380 0.81 29.81 14.51
N LEU A 381 1.69 30.14 13.56
CA LEU A 381 2.56 31.28 13.72
C LEU A 381 1.71 32.55 13.50
N PRO A 382 1.69 33.51 14.47
CA PRO A 382 0.96 34.75 14.25
C PRO A 382 1.44 35.39 12.95
N ARG A 383 0.52 35.64 12.02
CA ARG A 383 0.80 36.43 10.84
C ARG A 383 1.17 37.83 11.35
N HIS A 384 2.46 38.11 11.58
CA HIS A 384 2.93 39.49 11.72
C HIS A 384 2.54 40.19 10.42
N ARG A 385 1.55 41.08 10.51
CA ARG A 385 1.28 42.07 9.48
C ARG A 385 2.59 42.79 9.22
N LEU A 386 3.24 42.47 8.14
CA LEU A 386 4.20 43.37 7.50
C LEU A 386 3.38 44.49 6.88
N ASP A 387 2.98 45.44 7.73
CA ASP A 387 2.58 46.77 7.28
C ASP A 387 3.86 47.44 6.76
N LEU A 388 4.19 47.15 5.52
CA LEU A 388 5.10 48.03 4.76
C LEU A 388 4.31 49.31 4.50
N LYS A 389 4.39 50.26 5.45
CA LYS A 389 4.09 51.65 5.20
C LYS A 389 5.04 52.10 4.09
N ARG A 390 4.46 52.43 2.94
CA ARG A 390 5.10 53.23 1.92
C ARG A 390 5.53 54.55 2.55
N ALA A 391 6.81 54.87 2.50
CA ALA A 391 7.37 56.19 2.52
C ALA A 391 8.15 56.41 1.22
#